data_97e787f90be2573d98dd41979e59797e
#
_entry.id   97e787f90be2573d98dd41979e59797e
#
_cell.length_a   1.000
_cell.length_b   1.000
_cell.length_c   1.000
_cell.angle_alpha   90.00
_cell.angle_beta   90.00
_cell.angle_gamma   90.00
#
_symmetry.space_group_name_H-M   'P 1'
#
loop_
_entity.id
_entity.type
_entity.pdbx_description
1 polymer ?
#
loop_
_entity_poly.entity_id
_entity_poly.type
_entity_poly.pdbx_seq_one_letter_code
_entity_poly.pdbx_strand_id
1 'polypeptide(L)'
;MKNIQIYLLVMITAVFTSGCSEFLDTEPLTTVTDENFYKTKEDAEMAIIGCYDGVQVLYASGVAFPVLSEVMSDNCFGGTGNNDALGYQVIDQFDLSVSSGEVNQLNDNWVAYYRAIYRMNVLLQKMEQIDWEGDDAYRNNIEAQARFLRAYCYFDMVRIWESVPLVTEPVSGNIPQSTPDEIYKVIAEDLKFAAENGSTAVQPGRINQYSAKAYLARVFLFYTGYYGQDNLAGISKSEVMQGVEDIISAGSYSLLGEFKNLWPAASSGPNEAGDALTTTYAGKDNAETIFSIKYNITSDYDGNTDGNHWLVMLGLRSQSFSPYGKGWGGATVNPQLYTVYQAEDERRDASIIAIEEEELDFDNSDQREFTGYSIKKYTPLSNPDGTDVAEANGGTNFQIGQFQDYVVMRYADVLLMAAELGSANAQTYYDEVRTRAGLETRPASFNNIMQERRFEFAFEGLRYWDLLRQGVEVAANAIAEETTVMNGGVPTDKTIVAQDIIETRGFSMIPQNQITRSGGLLEQNQGW
;
A
#
# COMPACT_ATOMS: atom_id res chain seq x y z
N MET A 1 18.41 -82.46 5.67
CA MET A 1 17.83 -81.43 6.55
C MET A 1 18.45 -80.04 6.37
N LYS A 2 19.79 -79.90 6.20
CA LYS A 2 20.43 -78.57 6.00
C LYS A 2 19.97 -77.83 4.73
N ASN A 3 19.71 -78.51 3.62
CA ASN A 3 19.31 -77.88 2.36
C ASN A 3 17.85 -77.35 2.38
N ILE A 4 16.98 -78.01 3.15
CA ILE A 4 15.55 -77.54 3.29
C ILE A 4 15.48 -76.22 4.10
N GLN A 5 16.34 -76.05 5.10
CA GLN A 5 16.42 -74.85 5.89
C GLN A 5 16.92 -73.62 5.08
N ILE A 6 17.83 -73.85 4.15
CA ILE A 6 18.34 -72.81 3.25
C ILE A 6 17.27 -72.38 2.24
N TYR A 7 16.52 -73.33 1.67
CA TYR A 7 15.41 -73.00 0.75
C TYR A 7 14.25 -72.29 1.48
N LEU A 8 13.99 -72.65 2.74
CA LEU A 8 12.97 -71.95 3.55
C LEU A 8 13.42 -70.50 3.91
N LEU A 9 14.70 -70.31 4.21
CA LEU A 9 15.26 -69.00 4.51
C LEU A 9 15.27 -68.07 3.27
N VAL A 10 15.61 -68.62 2.08
CA VAL A 10 15.55 -67.85 0.81
C VAL A 10 14.14 -67.54 0.40
N MET A 11 13.16 -68.42 0.65
CA MET A 11 11.77 -68.17 0.36
C MET A 11 11.17 -67.10 1.31
N ILE A 12 11.55 -67.09 2.59
CA ILE A 12 11.13 -66.06 3.55
C ILE A 12 11.76 -64.72 3.19
N THR A 13 13.02 -64.67 2.76
CA THR A 13 13.68 -63.41 2.35
C THR A 13 13.04 -62.84 1.06
N ALA A 14 12.61 -63.67 0.12
CA ALA A 14 11.95 -63.24 -1.12
C ALA A 14 10.55 -62.69 -0.90
N VAL A 15 9.83 -63.08 0.17
CA VAL A 15 8.51 -62.53 0.52
C VAL A 15 8.62 -61.17 1.17
N PHE A 16 9.75 -60.83 1.81
CA PHE A 16 9.96 -59.51 2.40
C PHE A 16 10.45 -58.44 1.41
N THR A 17 10.82 -58.81 0.17
CA THR A 17 11.26 -57.83 -0.86
C THR A 17 10.13 -57.40 -1.82
N SER A 18 8.94 -57.98 -1.72
CA SER A 18 7.75 -57.51 -2.43
C SER A 18 6.93 -56.56 -1.54
N GLY A 19 7.55 -55.53 -1.03
CA GLY A 19 6.84 -54.37 -0.46
C GLY A 19 6.17 -53.63 -1.60
N CYS A 20 4.83 -53.56 -1.61
CA CYS A 20 4.10 -52.69 -2.51
C CYS A 20 4.51 -51.24 -2.22
N SER A 21 5.31 -50.62 -3.09
CA SER A 21 5.63 -49.21 -3.02
C SER A 21 4.36 -48.34 -3.09
N GLU A 22 3.34 -48.81 -3.79
CA GLU A 22 2.04 -48.14 -3.90
C GLU A 22 1.19 -48.12 -2.61
N PHE A 23 1.50 -48.95 -1.60
CA PHE A 23 0.76 -48.94 -0.32
C PHE A 23 1.24 -47.82 0.62
N LEU A 24 2.43 -47.27 0.38
CA LEU A 24 2.98 -46.15 1.16
C LEU A 24 2.77 -44.80 0.48
N ASP A 25 2.39 -44.80 -0.79
CA ASP A 25 2.00 -43.60 -1.55
C ASP A 25 0.49 -43.36 -1.46
N THR A 26 -0.08 -43.34 -0.26
CA THR A 26 -1.42 -42.84 -0.06
C THR A 26 -1.37 -41.32 -0.09
N GLU A 27 -1.92 -40.73 -1.14
CA GLU A 27 -2.21 -39.26 -1.13
C GLU A 27 -2.97 -38.93 0.15
N PRO A 28 -2.51 -37.95 0.96
CA PRO A 28 -3.24 -37.56 2.16
C PRO A 28 -4.58 -36.97 1.75
N LEU A 29 -5.66 -37.69 1.98
CA LEU A 29 -7.02 -37.27 1.64
C LEU A 29 -7.53 -36.08 2.49
N THR A 30 -6.82 -35.72 3.55
CA THR A 30 -7.23 -34.70 4.52
C THR A 30 -6.22 -33.56 4.68
N THR A 31 -5.07 -33.64 4.04
CA THR A 31 -4.02 -32.61 4.09
C THR A 31 -3.90 -31.98 2.71
N VAL A 32 -4.04 -30.67 2.64
CA VAL A 32 -3.81 -29.90 1.40
C VAL A 32 -2.32 -29.99 1.06
N THR A 33 -2.00 -30.52 -0.11
CA THR A 33 -0.64 -30.60 -0.67
C THR A 33 -0.64 -29.97 -2.06
N ASP A 34 0.50 -29.59 -2.58
CA ASP A 34 0.64 -29.06 -3.94
C ASP A 34 0.12 -30.02 -5.04
N GLU A 35 0.00 -31.31 -4.72
CA GLU A 35 -0.47 -32.35 -5.65
C GLU A 35 -1.98 -32.48 -5.68
N ASN A 36 -2.67 -32.22 -4.54
CA ASN A 36 -4.13 -32.37 -4.43
C ASN A 36 -4.88 -31.03 -4.44
N PHE A 37 -4.18 -29.89 -4.35
CA PHE A 37 -4.71 -28.55 -4.52
C PHE A 37 -4.55 -28.10 -5.98
N TYR A 38 -5.18 -27.02 -6.39
CA TYR A 38 -5.22 -26.50 -7.77
C TYR A 38 -5.86 -27.46 -8.77
N LYS A 39 -6.98 -28.11 -8.40
CA LYS A 39 -7.72 -29.04 -9.27
C LYS A 39 -9.05 -28.47 -9.73
N THR A 40 -9.70 -27.66 -8.91
CA THR A 40 -11.07 -27.17 -9.12
C THR A 40 -11.14 -25.65 -9.14
N LYS A 41 -12.28 -25.10 -9.56
CA LYS A 41 -12.55 -23.64 -9.49
C LYS A 41 -12.53 -23.13 -8.04
N GLU A 42 -12.99 -23.96 -7.09
CA GLU A 42 -12.98 -23.65 -5.66
C GLU A 42 -11.55 -23.54 -5.13
N ASP A 43 -10.65 -24.41 -5.59
CA ASP A 43 -9.22 -24.31 -5.25
C ASP A 43 -8.63 -23.00 -5.80
N ALA A 44 -8.99 -22.60 -7.03
CA ALA A 44 -8.57 -21.36 -7.63
C ALA A 44 -9.08 -20.15 -6.84
N GLU A 45 -10.34 -20.19 -6.38
CA GLU A 45 -10.92 -19.15 -5.53
C GLU A 45 -10.20 -19.03 -4.18
N MET A 46 -9.91 -20.16 -3.54
CA MET A 46 -9.11 -20.17 -2.30
C MET A 46 -7.69 -19.64 -2.53
N ALA A 47 -7.06 -20.01 -3.64
CA ALA A 47 -5.73 -19.56 -3.99
C ALA A 47 -5.66 -18.03 -4.25
N ILE A 48 -6.65 -17.48 -4.97
CA ILE A 48 -6.68 -16.02 -5.21
C ILE A 48 -6.99 -15.25 -3.92
N ILE A 49 -7.82 -15.77 -3.02
CA ILE A 49 -8.01 -15.21 -1.67
C ILE A 49 -6.66 -15.18 -0.94
N GLY A 50 -5.87 -16.27 -1.01
CA GLY A 50 -4.52 -16.31 -0.46
C GLY A 50 -3.56 -15.30 -1.09
N CYS A 51 -3.77 -14.87 -2.34
CA CYS A 51 -3.02 -13.78 -2.95
C CYS A 51 -3.41 -12.41 -2.37
N TYR A 52 -4.71 -12.15 -2.14
CA TYR A 52 -5.19 -10.93 -1.46
C TYR A 52 -4.68 -10.85 -0.02
N ASP A 53 -4.71 -11.97 0.72
CA ASP A 53 -4.10 -12.07 2.04
C ASP A 53 -2.60 -11.71 2.00
N GLY A 54 -1.87 -12.21 0.98
CA GLY A 54 -0.48 -11.82 0.75
C GLY A 54 -0.27 -10.31 0.60
N VAL A 55 -1.21 -9.61 -0.03
CA VAL A 55 -1.17 -8.14 -0.16
C VAL A 55 -1.60 -7.44 1.13
N GLN A 56 -2.57 -7.97 1.86
CA GLN A 56 -3.01 -7.43 3.15
C GLN A 56 -1.85 -7.39 4.15
N VAL A 57 -1.03 -8.45 4.21
CA VAL A 57 0.07 -8.55 5.17
C VAL A 57 1.34 -7.79 4.77
N LEU A 58 1.39 -7.15 3.59
CA LEU A 58 2.55 -6.36 3.15
C LEU A 58 2.96 -5.29 4.17
N TYR A 59 1.98 -4.77 4.89
CA TYR A 59 2.15 -3.63 5.79
C TYR A 59 1.95 -4.01 7.27
N ALA A 60 1.91 -5.31 7.57
CA ALA A 60 1.77 -5.79 8.95
C ALA A 60 3.06 -5.64 9.78
N SER A 61 4.21 -5.51 9.11
CA SER A 61 5.51 -5.25 9.73
C SER A 61 6.36 -4.34 8.84
N GLY A 62 7.44 -3.79 9.41
CA GLY A 62 8.28 -2.80 8.73
C GLY A 62 7.62 -1.42 8.65
N VAL A 63 7.92 -0.67 7.61
CA VAL A 63 7.33 0.64 7.34
C VAL A 63 6.30 0.51 6.23
N ALA A 64 5.03 0.67 6.55
CA ALA A 64 3.96 0.56 5.55
C ALA A 64 4.15 1.57 4.42
N PHE A 65 3.91 1.14 3.17
CA PHE A 65 4.10 1.99 1.99
C PHE A 65 3.41 3.37 2.08
N PRO A 66 2.15 3.49 2.54
CA PRO A 66 1.54 4.80 2.68
C PRO A 66 2.26 5.68 3.72
N VAL A 67 2.74 5.12 4.83
CA VAL A 67 3.49 5.86 5.85
C VAL A 67 4.86 6.30 5.31
N LEU A 68 5.59 5.38 4.66
CA LEU A 68 6.86 5.66 3.99
C LEU A 68 6.71 6.83 3.00
N SER A 69 5.69 6.76 2.15
CA SER A 69 5.42 7.75 1.10
C SER A 69 5.11 9.15 1.66
N GLU A 70 4.41 9.23 2.79
CA GLU A 70 4.11 10.52 3.42
C GLU A 70 5.35 11.08 4.13
N VAL A 71 6.11 10.25 4.83
CA VAL A 71 7.36 10.65 5.51
C VAL A 71 8.44 11.11 4.52
N MET A 72 8.49 10.54 3.32
CA MET A 72 9.39 10.98 2.24
C MET A 72 8.93 12.28 1.56
N SER A 73 7.71 12.79 1.84
CA SER A 73 7.13 13.94 1.13
C SER A 73 7.26 15.25 1.91
N ASP A 74 6.90 16.35 1.26
CA ASP A 74 6.77 17.67 1.87
C ASP A 74 5.50 17.83 2.74
N ASN A 75 4.74 16.75 2.97
CA ASN A 75 3.55 16.75 3.81
C ASN A 75 3.83 16.39 5.26
N CYS A 76 4.85 15.57 5.54
CA CYS A 76 5.12 15.04 6.87
C CYS A 76 6.60 15.00 7.22
N PHE A 77 6.89 14.99 8.53
CA PHE A 77 8.17 14.60 9.12
C PHE A 77 8.08 13.21 9.72
N GLY A 78 9.21 12.61 10.12
CA GLY A 78 9.26 11.26 10.67
C GLY A 78 8.41 11.04 11.90
N GLY A 79 8.46 11.94 12.87
CA GLY A 79 7.69 11.85 14.12
C GLY A 79 8.18 10.75 15.06
N THR A 80 7.26 10.01 15.67
CA THR A 80 7.42 8.93 16.66
C THR A 80 7.68 9.42 18.10
N GLY A 81 7.98 8.52 19.03
CA GLY A 81 8.30 8.85 20.40
C GLY A 81 9.75 9.31 20.59
N ASN A 82 9.99 10.09 21.61
CA ASN A 82 11.30 10.69 21.86
C ASN A 82 12.43 9.66 22.06
N ASN A 83 12.09 8.48 22.61
CA ASN A 83 13.04 7.41 22.87
C ASN A 83 13.03 6.29 21.81
N ASP A 84 12.22 6.43 20.76
CA ASP A 84 12.16 5.48 19.66
C ASP A 84 13.43 5.59 18.78
N ALA A 85 13.69 4.55 17.97
CA ALA A 85 14.76 4.59 16.96
C ALA A 85 14.56 5.72 15.94
N LEU A 86 15.64 6.17 15.30
CA LEU A 86 15.63 7.32 14.37
C LEU A 86 15.32 6.90 12.92
N GLY A 87 14.75 5.72 12.70
CA GLY A 87 14.53 5.20 11.36
C GLY A 87 13.65 6.09 10.49
N TYR A 88 12.60 6.68 11.06
CA TYR A 88 11.73 7.59 10.30
C TYR A 88 12.42 8.90 9.95
N GLN A 89 13.39 9.36 10.77
CA GLN A 89 14.23 10.51 10.48
C GLN A 89 15.30 10.21 9.43
N VAL A 90 15.76 8.96 9.32
CA VAL A 90 16.59 8.50 8.19
C VAL A 90 15.81 8.57 6.88
N ILE A 91 14.52 8.21 6.92
CA ILE A 91 13.64 8.24 5.75
C ILE A 91 13.37 9.67 5.29
N ASP A 92 12.93 10.55 6.19
CA ASP A 92 12.51 11.92 5.81
C ASP A 92 13.68 12.83 5.43
N GLN A 93 14.88 12.54 5.94
CA GLN A 93 16.11 13.29 5.60
C GLN A 93 16.91 12.65 4.46
N PHE A 94 16.53 11.44 4.02
CA PHE A 94 17.29 10.67 3.01
C PHE A 94 18.77 10.51 3.40
N ASP A 95 19.05 10.44 4.71
CA ASP A 95 20.41 10.45 5.26
C ASP A 95 20.61 9.36 6.32
N LEU A 96 21.41 8.35 5.99
CA LEU A 96 21.76 7.27 6.91
C LEU A 96 22.67 7.74 8.06
N SER A 97 23.33 8.88 7.94
CA SER A 97 24.19 9.41 9.02
C SER A 97 23.40 9.82 10.25
N VAL A 98 22.09 10.10 10.11
CA VAL A 98 21.16 10.35 11.21
C VAL A 98 21.10 9.17 12.19
N SER A 99 21.10 7.93 11.67
CA SER A 99 21.21 6.70 12.46
C SER A 99 21.77 5.56 11.62
N SER A 100 23.06 5.35 11.66
CA SER A 100 23.77 4.36 10.85
C SER A 100 23.39 2.89 11.14
N GLY A 101 22.60 2.64 12.19
CA GLY A 101 22.07 1.32 12.51
C GLY A 101 20.85 0.91 11.68
N GLU A 102 20.18 1.86 11.01
CA GLU A 102 18.89 1.65 10.32
C GLU A 102 19.02 1.05 8.90
N VAL A 103 20.16 0.44 8.59
CA VAL A 103 20.47 -0.20 7.29
C VAL A 103 19.51 -1.33 6.88
N ASN A 104 18.64 -1.78 7.76
CA ASN A 104 17.69 -2.86 7.52
C ASN A 104 16.22 -2.45 7.76
N GLN A 105 15.91 -1.17 7.85
CA GLN A 105 14.59 -0.68 8.20
C GLN A 105 13.47 -1.22 7.29
N LEU A 106 13.74 -1.36 5.99
CA LEU A 106 12.78 -1.88 5.00
C LEU A 106 12.94 -3.39 4.71
N ASN A 107 13.68 -4.13 5.57
CA ASN A 107 13.92 -5.56 5.34
C ASN A 107 12.63 -6.39 5.38
N ASP A 108 11.74 -6.12 6.31
CA ASP A 108 10.48 -6.86 6.47
C ASP A 108 9.54 -6.59 5.30
N ASN A 109 9.52 -5.36 4.79
CA ASN A 109 8.78 -5.01 3.57
C ASN A 109 9.30 -5.80 2.36
N TRP A 110 10.62 -5.84 2.15
CA TRP A 110 11.23 -6.62 1.07
C TRP A 110 10.78 -8.09 1.12
N VAL A 111 10.86 -8.71 2.29
CA VAL A 111 10.46 -10.10 2.48
C VAL A 111 8.96 -10.29 2.24
N ALA A 112 8.12 -9.38 2.71
CA ALA A 112 6.67 -9.46 2.55
C ALA A 112 6.26 -9.37 1.07
N TYR A 113 6.83 -8.42 0.30
CA TYR A 113 6.57 -8.31 -1.14
C TYR A 113 6.91 -9.60 -1.89
N TYR A 114 8.09 -10.18 -1.66
CA TYR A 114 8.47 -11.44 -2.35
C TYR A 114 7.62 -12.64 -1.93
N ARG A 115 7.14 -12.68 -0.68
CA ARG A 115 6.17 -13.71 -0.24
C ARG A 115 4.83 -13.56 -0.96
N ALA A 116 4.34 -12.35 -1.12
CA ALA A 116 3.12 -12.08 -1.86
C ALA A 116 3.27 -12.45 -3.34
N ILE A 117 4.34 -11.99 -3.99
CA ILE A 117 4.67 -12.32 -5.39
C ILE A 117 4.78 -13.84 -5.59
N TYR A 118 5.37 -14.56 -4.66
CA TYR A 118 5.46 -16.03 -4.72
C TYR A 118 4.07 -16.67 -4.77
N ARG A 119 3.11 -16.25 -3.94
CA ARG A 119 1.73 -16.76 -3.96
C ARG A 119 1.07 -16.57 -5.33
N MET A 120 1.23 -15.39 -5.92
CA MET A 120 0.69 -15.07 -7.25
C MET A 120 1.35 -15.92 -8.35
N ASN A 121 2.69 -16.05 -8.30
CA ASN A 121 3.43 -16.85 -9.26
C ASN A 121 3.05 -18.33 -9.19
N VAL A 122 2.85 -18.89 -7.98
CA VAL A 122 2.38 -20.27 -7.82
C VAL A 122 1.00 -20.45 -8.44
N LEU A 123 0.03 -19.57 -8.14
CA LEU A 123 -1.30 -19.65 -8.73
C LEU A 123 -1.23 -19.58 -10.25
N LEU A 124 -0.51 -18.60 -10.82
CA LEU A 124 -0.35 -18.44 -12.27
C LEU A 124 0.31 -19.66 -12.93
N GLN A 125 1.31 -20.28 -12.30
CA GLN A 125 1.95 -21.50 -12.79
C GLN A 125 0.99 -22.70 -12.78
N LYS A 126 0.08 -22.77 -11.80
CA LYS A 126 -0.83 -23.90 -11.59
C LYS A 126 -2.13 -23.82 -12.39
N MET A 127 -2.43 -22.70 -13.04
CA MET A 127 -3.71 -22.47 -13.72
C MET A 127 -4.06 -23.52 -14.78
N GLU A 128 -3.08 -24.08 -15.48
CA GLU A 128 -3.30 -25.12 -16.50
C GLU A 128 -3.68 -26.49 -15.92
N GLN A 129 -3.55 -26.68 -14.58
CA GLN A 129 -3.90 -27.92 -13.89
C GLN A 129 -5.34 -27.92 -13.36
N ILE A 130 -5.97 -26.74 -13.34
CA ILE A 130 -7.31 -26.53 -12.79
C ILE A 130 -8.36 -26.90 -13.85
N ASP A 131 -9.35 -27.70 -13.45
CA ASP A 131 -10.52 -27.96 -14.28
C ASP A 131 -11.48 -26.76 -14.20
N TRP A 132 -11.45 -25.95 -15.24
CA TRP A 132 -12.31 -24.76 -15.36
C TRP A 132 -13.71 -25.07 -15.86
N GLU A 133 -14.03 -26.35 -16.16
CA GLU A 133 -15.32 -26.78 -16.69
C GLU A 133 -15.77 -25.99 -17.94
N GLY A 134 -14.81 -25.48 -18.71
CA GLY A 134 -15.07 -24.64 -19.89
C GLY A 134 -15.45 -23.19 -19.61
N ASP A 135 -15.30 -22.73 -18.36
CA ASP A 135 -15.57 -21.34 -17.96
C ASP A 135 -14.32 -20.46 -18.13
N ASP A 136 -13.99 -20.15 -19.38
CA ASP A 136 -12.82 -19.30 -19.72
C ASP A 136 -12.94 -17.90 -19.13
N ALA A 137 -14.15 -17.36 -18.98
CA ALA A 137 -14.35 -16.03 -18.42
C ALA A 137 -13.94 -15.99 -16.93
N TYR A 138 -14.32 -17.01 -16.18
CA TYR A 138 -13.92 -17.12 -14.78
C TYR A 138 -12.41 -17.35 -14.62
N ARG A 139 -11.85 -18.26 -15.45
CA ARG A 139 -10.39 -18.48 -15.51
C ARG A 139 -9.63 -17.18 -15.75
N ASN A 140 -10.01 -16.43 -16.78
CA ASN A 140 -9.37 -15.18 -17.14
C ASN A 140 -9.52 -14.12 -16.02
N ASN A 141 -10.64 -14.09 -15.34
CA ASN A 141 -10.84 -13.18 -14.21
C ASN A 141 -9.95 -13.54 -13.00
N ILE A 142 -9.73 -14.82 -12.69
CA ILE A 142 -8.78 -15.24 -11.64
C ILE A 142 -7.35 -14.87 -12.04
N GLU A 143 -6.94 -15.13 -13.29
CA GLU A 143 -5.65 -14.73 -13.82
C GLU A 143 -5.44 -13.22 -13.76
N ALA A 144 -6.45 -12.43 -14.15
CA ALA A 144 -6.43 -10.98 -14.12
C ALA A 144 -6.18 -10.44 -12.70
N GLN A 145 -6.84 -11.03 -11.70
CA GLN A 145 -6.64 -10.67 -10.31
C GLN A 145 -5.21 -10.98 -9.83
N ALA A 146 -4.70 -12.19 -10.09
CA ALA A 146 -3.34 -12.57 -9.70
C ALA A 146 -2.27 -11.68 -10.36
N ARG A 147 -2.41 -11.37 -11.65
CA ARG A 147 -1.52 -10.48 -12.38
C ARG A 147 -1.58 -9.04 -11.84
N PHE A 148 -2.77 -8.51 -11.61
CA PHE A 148 -2.91 -7.18 -11.01
C PHE A 148 -2.18 -7.07 -9.66
N LEU A 149 -2.39 -8.04 -8.77
CA LEU A 149 -1.77 -8.04 -7.44
C LEU A 149 -0.23 -8.15 -7.54
N ARG A 150 0.29 -8.91 -8.51
CA ARG A 150 1.73 -8.98 -8.79
C ARG A 150 2.28 -7.64 -9.29
N ALA A 151 1.59 -7.02 -10.23
CA ALA A 151 1.93 -5.69 -10.73
C ALA A 151 1.89 -4.63 -9.61
N TYR A 152 0.89 -4.72 -8.71
CA TYR A 152 0.79 -3.87 -7.53
C TYR A 152 2.05 -3.98 -6.66
N CYS A 153 2.45 -5.20 -6.31
CA CYS A 153 3.66 -5.44 -5.51
C CYS A 153 4.91 -4.88 -6.21
N TYR A 154 5.10 -5.19 -7.48
CA TYR A 154 6.27 -4.70 -8.21
C TYR A 154 6.27 -3.18 -8.38
N PHE A 155 5.12 -2.54 -8.56
CA PHE A 155 5.06 -1.09 -8.67
C PHE A 155 5.42 -0.38 -7.36
N ASP A 156 5.02 -0.91 -6.20
CA ASP A 156 5.51 -0.41 -4.92
C ASP A 156 7.04 -0.60 -4.82
N MET A 157 7.54 -1.79 -5.13
CA MET A 157 8.96 -2.13 -5.03
C MET A 157 9.85 -1.25 -5.91
N VAL A 158 9.48 -1.01 -7.18
CA VAL A 158 10.28 -0.15 -8.07
C VAL A 158 10.22 1.31 -7.68
N ARG A 159 9.16 1.76 -7.02
CA ARG A 159 9.10 3.10 -6.43
C ARG A 159 9.99 3.22 -5.20
N ILE A 160 10.05 2.19 -4.36
CA ILE A 160 10.91 2.19 -3.17
C ILE A 160 12.39 2.01 -3.54
N TRP A 161 12.72 1.02 -4.38
CA TRP A 161 14.11 0.55 -4.59
C TRP A 161 14.61 0.66 -6.03
N GLU A 162 13.84 1.15 -6.96
CA GLU A 162 14.11 1.26 -8.40
C GLU A 162 14.38 -0.08 -9.09
N SER A 163 15.46 -0.76 -8.71
CA SER A 163 15.91 -2.04 -9.29
C SER A 163 15.82 -3.15 -8.26
N VAL A 164 15.06 -4.21 -8.58
CA VAL A 164 14.86 -5.37 -7.71
C VAL A 164 14.91 -6.66 -8.53
N PRO A 165 15.16 -7.82 -7.93
CA PRO A 165 15.04 -9.11 -8.63
C PRO A 165 13.64 -9.30 -9.23
N LEU A 166 13.55 -9.52 -10.53
CA LEU A 166 12.30 -9.81 -11.22
C LEU A 166 12.02 -11.31 -11.23
N VAL A 167 10.99 -11.72 -10.49
CA VAL A 167 10.57 -13.13 -10.33
C VAL A 167 9.14 -13.28 -10.84
N THR A 168 8.97 -13.93 -11.98
CA THR A 168 7.65 -14.14 -12.63
C THR A 168 7.15 -15.58 -12.51
N GLU A 169 7.97 -16.48 -11.96
CA GLU A 169 7.65 -17.86 -11.67
C GLU A 169 8.37 -18.30 -10.38
N PRO A 170 7.93 -19.37 -9.69
CA PRO A 170 8.65 -19.90 -8.54
C PRO A 170 10.07 -20.33 -8.92
N VAL A 171 11.06 -19.74 -8.27
CA VAL A 171 12.48 -20.01 -8.49
C VAL A 171 13.16 -20.39 -7.19
N SER A 172 14.26 -21.16 -7.29
CA SER A 172 15.15 -21.46 -6.17
C SER A 172 16.49 -20.71 -6.33
N GLY A 173 16.99 -20.16 -5.23
CA GLY A 173 18.25 -19.43 -5.20
C GLY A 173 18.12 -17.93 -5.45
N ASN A 174 19.26 -17.25 -5.38
CA ASN A 174 19.34 -15.80 -5.57
C ASN A 174 19.40 -15.46 -7.05
N ILE A 175 18.73 -14.39 -7.43
CA ILE A 175 18.78 -13.79 -8.77
C ILE A 175 19.25 -12.33 -8.67
N PRO A 176 19.90 -11.79 -9.71
CA PRO A 176 20.34 -10.40 -9.72
C PRO A 176 19.13 -9.42 -9.81
N GLN A 177 19.41 -8.16 -9.53
CA GLN A 177 18.46 -7.07 -9.84
C GLN A 177 18.22 -7.00 -11.35
N SER A 178 16.97 -6.74 -11.70
CA SER A 178 16.58 -6.38 -13.07
C SER A 178 16.54 -4.87 -13.24
N THR A 179 16.67 -4.43 -14.46
CA THR A 179 16.52 -3.01 -14.80
C THR A 179 15.08 -2.53 -14.58
N PRO A 180 14.87 -1.24 -14.29
CA PRO A 180 13.52 -0.68 -14.20
C PRO A 180 12.67 -1.00 -15.43
N ASP A 181 13.21 -0.86 -16.64
CA ASP A 181 12.48 -1.13 -17.89
C ASP A 181 11.97 -2.57 -17.99
N GLU A 182 12.77 -3.56 -17.56
CA GLU A 182 12.34 -4.96 -17.55
C GLU A 182 11.19 -5.17 -16.56
N ILE A 183 11.25 -4.55 -15.38
CA ILE A 183 10.23 -4.67 -14.35
C ILE A 183 8.94 -3.95 -14.78
N TYR A 184 9.06 -2.71 -15.27
CA TYR A 184 7.89 -1.95 -15.76
C TYR A 184 7.22 -2.61 -16.97
N LYS A 185 7.96 -3.33 -17.78
CA LYS A 185 7.37 -4.15 -18.86
C LYS A 185 6.44 -5.22 -18.30
N VAL A 186 6.86 -5.97 -17.29
CA VAL A 186 6.01 -7.00 -16.66
C VAL A 186 4.81 -6.35 -15.96
N ILE A 187 5.01 -5.24 -15.25
CA ILE A 187 3.91 -4.49 -14.63
C ILE A 187 2.87 -4.08 -15.69
N ALA A 188 3.32 -3.55 -16.83
CA ALA A 188 2.45 -3.11 -17.90
C ALA A 188 1.69 -4.27 -18.55
N GLU A 189 2.36 -5.39 -18.83
CA GLU A 189 1.75 -6.60 -19.40
C GLU A 189 0.70 -7.19 -18.45
N ASP A 190 0.99 -7.26 -17.16
CA ASP A 190 0.09 -7.78 -16.13
C ASP A 190 -1.16 -6.88 -15.97
N LEU A 191 -0.97 -5.56 -15.91
CA LEU A 191 -2.09 -4.62 -15.79
C LEU A 191 -2.93 -4.55 -17.06
N LYS A 192 -2.30 -4.63 -18.24
CA LYS A 192 -3.02 -4.69 -19.51
C LYS A 192 -3.90 -5.94 -19.58
N PHE A 193 -3.34 -7.10 -19.25
CA PHE A 193 -4.12 -8.33 -19.20
C PHE A 193 -5.31 -8.20 -18.23
N ALA A 194 -5.09 -7.65 -17.04
CA ALA A 194 -6.14 -7.46 -16.05
C ALA A 194 -7.23 -6.47 -16.53
N ALA A 195 -6.84 -5.40 -17.23
CA ALA A 195 -7.76 -4.42 -17.81
C ALA A 195 -8.62 -4.99 -18.96
N GLU A 196 -8.11 -5.97 -19.69
CA GLU A 196 -8.80 -6.59 -20.83
C GLU A 196 -9.65 -7.81 -20.40
N ASN A 197 -9.24 -8.55 -19.36
CA ASN A 197 -9.78 -9.87 -19.03
C ASN A 197 -10.45 -9.97 -17.65
N GLY A 198 -10.28 -8.96 -16.78
CA GLY A 198 -10.93 -8.94 -15.48
C GLY A 198 -12.45 -8.77 -15.59
N SER A 199 -13.17 -9.04 -14.53
CA SER A 199 -14.62 -8.77 -14.45
C SER A 199 -14.90 -7.26 -14.47
N THR A 200 -16.06 -6.87 -15.02
CA THR A 200 -16.59 -5.50 -14.88
C THR A 200 -17.43 -5.34 -13.60
N ALA A 201 -17.75 -6.43 -12.91
CA ALA A 201 -18.53 -6.37 -11.68
C ALA A 201 -17.72 -5.74 -10.54
N VAL A 202 -18.31 -4.76 -9.87
CA VAL A 202 -17.77 -4.17 -8.66
C VAL A 202 -18.08 -5.07 -7.48
N GLN A 203 -17.06 -5.62 -6.84
CA GLN A 203 -17.17 -6.47 -5.67
C GLN A 203 -16.27 -5.93 -4.55
N PRO A 204 -16.76 -5.85 -3.29
CA PRO A 204 -15.95 -5.40 -2.17
C PRO A 204 -14.63 -6.16 -2.03
N GLY A 205 -13.52 -5.41 -1.94
CA GLY A 205 -12.18 -5.98 -1.78
C GLY A 205 -11.60 -6.72 -2.98
N ARG A 206 -12.31 -6.77 -4.12
CA ARG A 206 -11.81 -7.41 -5.35
C ARG A 206 -11.48 -6.37 -6.41
N ILE A 207 -10.41 -6.62 -7.15
CA ILE A 207 -10.09 -5.83 -8.34
C ILE A 207 -11.02 -6.22 -9.50
N ASN A 208 -11.21 -5.29 -10.40
CA ASN A 208 -11.96 -5.47 -11.63
C ASN A 208 -11.24 -4.75 -12.80
N GLN A 209 -11.80 -4.79 -13.99
CA GLN A 209 -11.23 -4.09 -15.15
C GLN A 209 -10.98 -2.60 -14.89
N TYR A 210 -11.87 -1.93 -14.16
CA TYR A 210 -11.75 -0.51 -13.87
C TYR A 210 -10.59 -0.22 -12.91
N SER A 211 -10.41 -1.07 -11.90
CA SER A 211 -9.24 -0.99 -11.01
C SER A 211 -7.93 -1.14 -11.80
N ALA A 212 -7.88 -2.09 -12.74
CA ALA A 212 -6.71 -2.33 -13.56
C ALA A 212 -6.41 -1.16 -14.52
N LYS A 213 -7.43 -0.60 -15.18
CA LYS A 213 -7.29 0.59 -16.05
C LYS A 213 -6.80 1.80 -15.26
N ALA A 214 -7.38 2.06 -14.09
CA ALA A 214 -6.99 3.18 -13.23
C ALA A 214 -5.54 3.02 -12.72
N TYR A 215 -5.17 1.81 -12.31
CA TYR A 215 -3.82 1.54 -11.81
C TYR A 215 -2.77 1.60 -12.93
N LEU A 216 -3.10 1.12 -14.13
CA LEU A 216 -2.26 1.27 -15.32
C LEU A 216 -2.00 2.74 -15.66
N ALA A 217 -3.00 3.61 -15.53
CA ALA A 217 -2.84 5.04 -15.71
C ALA A 217 -1.86 5.65 -14.70
N ARG A 218 -1.95 5.27 -13.42
CA ARG A 218 -1.01 5.72 -12.38
C ARG A 218 0.42 5.25 -12.68
N VAL A 219 0.60 3.98 -13.06
CA VAL A 219 1.93 3.44 -13.45
C VAL A 219 2.48 4.17 -14.67
N PHE A 220 1.65 4.39 -15.70
CA PHE A 220 2.03 5.13 -16.90
C PHE A 220 2.53 6.54 -16.58
N LEU A 221 1.76 7.29 -15.78
CA LEU A 221 2.12 8.66 -15.40
C LEU A 221 3.40 8.73 -14.58
N PHE A 222 3.63 7.76 -13.70
CA PHE A 222 4.88 7.71 -12.94
C PHE A 222 6.07 7.37 -13.84
N TYR A 223 5.97 6.29 -14.63
CA TYR A 223 7.07 5.83 -15.48
C TYR A 223 7.45 6.87 -16.53
N THR A 224 6.47 7.39 -17.26
CA THR A 224 6.74 8.38 -18.32
C THR A 224 7.26 9.70 -17.74
N GLY A 225 6.75 10.09 -16.58
CA GLY A 225 7.21 11.31 -15.91
C GLY A 225 8.64 11.18 -15.37
N TYR A 226 8.94 10.15 -14.58
CA TYR A 226 10.25 9.99 -13.95
C TYR A 226 11.36 9.65 -14.96
N TYR A 227 11.10 8.71 -15.87
CA TYR A 227 12.11 8.27 -16.85
C TYR A 227 12.09 9.08 -18.16
N GLY A 228 11.17 10.07 -18.30
CA GLY A 228 11.07 10.92 -19.50
C GLY A 228 10.69 10.15 -20.76
N GLN A 229 9.87 9.09 -20.62
CA GLN A 229 9.46 8.24 -21.73
C GLN A 229 8.10 8.65 -22.32
N ASP A 230 7.87 8.37 -23.60
CA ASP A 230 6.61 8.69 -24.29
C ASP A 230 5.55 7.57 -24.19
N ASN A 231 5.96 6.38 -23.77
CA ASN A 231 5.10 5.20 -23.65
C ASN A 231 5.60 4.28 -22.54
N LEU A 232 4.74 3.36 -22.09
CA LEU A 232 5.05 2.31 -21.12
C LEU A 232 5.00 0.96 -21.83
N ALA A 233 6.15 0.40 -22.16
CA ALA A 233 6.25 -0.91 -22.84
C ALA A 233 5.36 -1.02 -24.09
N GLY A 234 5.28 0.04 -24.88
CA GLY A 234 4.44 0.12 -26.07
C GLY A 234 2.99 0.60 -25.84
N ILE A 235 2.55 0.71 -24.58
CA ILE A 235 1.24 1.28 -24.26
C ILE A 235 1.34 2.81 -24.39
N SER A 236 0.48 3.38 -25.22
CA SER A 236 0.48 4.81 -25.52
C SER A 236 -0.35 5.63 -24.53
N LYS A 237 -0.06 6.93 -24.44
CA LYS A 237 -0.87 7.89 -23.67
C LYS A 237 -2.35 7.86 -24.06
N SER A 238 -2.67 7.73 -25.35
CA SER A 238 -4.05 7.68 -25.84
C SER A 238 -4.78 6.41 -25.41
N GLU A 239 -4.10 5.27 -25.36
CA GLU A 239 -4.67 4.01 -24.87
C GLU A 239 -5.00 4.09 -23.39
N VAL A 240 -4.08 4.63 -22.59
CA VAL A 240 -4.28 4.85 -21.14
C VAL A 240 -5.42 5.85 -20.88
N MET A 241 -5.45 6.96 -21.61
CA MET A 241 -6.53 7.95 -21.50
C MET A 241 -7.89 7.34 -21.83
N GLN A 242 -7.98 6.52 -22.88
CA GLN A 242 -9.22 5.82 -23.20
C GLN A 242 -9.66 4.90 -22.06
N GLY A 243 -8.71 4.19 -21.42
CA GLY A 243 -9.00 3.36 -20.26
C GLY A 243 -9.60 4.14 -19.10
N VAL A 244 -9.12 5.34 -18.83
CA VAL A 244 -9.65 6.22 -17.78
C VAL A 244 -11.05 6.76 -18.14
N GLU A 245 -11.25 7.15 -19.40
CA GLU A 245 -12.57 7.58 -19.92
C GLU A 245 -13.60 6.45 -19.86
N ASP A 246 -13.20 5.20 -20.12
CA ASP A 246 -14.07 4.04 -19.98
C ASP A 246 -14.60 3.88 -18.54
N ILE A 247 -13.75 4.13 -17.52
CA ILE A 247 -14.16 4.08 -16.10
C ILE A 247 -15.22 5.13 -15.82
N ILE A 248 -14.98 6.37 -16.28
CA ILE A 248 -15.89 7.50 -16.08
C ILE A 248 -17.22 7.24 -16.79
N SER A 249 -17.16 6.80 -18.03
CA SER A 249 -18.35 6.52 -18.85
C SER A 249 -19.19 5.35 -18.34
N ALA A 250 -18.58 4.38 -17.67
CA ALA A 250 -19.28 3.23 -17.08
C ALA A 250 -20.22 3.64 -15.93
N GLY A 251 -19.95 4.78 -15.26
CA GLY A 251 -20.80 5.30 -14.19
C GLY A 251 -20.89 4.38 -12.95
N SER A 252 -19.93 3.47 -12.80
CA SER A 252 -19.89 2.53 -11.65
C SER A 252 -19.37 3.18 -10.37
N TYR A 253 -18.70 4.32 -10.49
CA TYR A 253 -18.10 5.08 -9.39
C TYR A 253 -18.52 6.54 -9.47
N SER A 254 -18.51 7.23 -8.32
CA SER A 254 -18.81 8.66 -8.25
C SER A 254 -18.17 9.29 -7.03
N LEU A 255 -17.93 10.60 -7.06
CA LEU A 255 -17.51 11.35 -5.86
C LEU A 255 -18.59 11.31 -4.79
N LEU A 256 -18.19 11.20 -3.52
CA LEU A 256 -19.08 11.46 -2.40
C LEU A 256 -19.37 12.97 -2.31
N GLY A 257 -20.58 13.32 -1.88
CA GLY A 257 -20.99 14.71 -1.78
C GLY A 257 -20.19 15.54 -0.77
N GLU A 258 -19.77 14.90 0.33
CA GLU A 258 -18.93 15.53 1.37
C GLU A 258 -17.63 14.75 1.52
N PHE A 259 -16.50 15.44 1.37
CA PHE A 259 -15.17 14.84 1.46
C PHE A 259 -14.89 14.15 2.80
N LYS A 260 -15.31 14.76 3.91
CA LYS A 260 -15.10 14.21 5.25
C LYS A 260 -15.68 12.81 5.43
N ASN A 261 -16.78 12.48 4.69
CA ASN A 261 -17.45 11.18 4.80
C ASN A 261 -16.65 10.02 4.19
N LEU A 262 -15.53 10.30 3.53
CA LEU A 262 -14.54 9.29 3.11
C LEU A 262 -13.71 8.73 4.30
N TRP A 263 -13.62 9.48 5.41
CA TRP A 263 -12.66 9.21 6.48
C TRP A 263 -13.35 9.03 7.82
N PRO A 264 -13.15 7.90 8.51
CA PRO A 264 -13.84 7.64 9.78
C PRO A 264 -13.64 8.74 10.83
N ALA A 265 -12.41 9.19 11.06
CA ALA A 265 -12.13 10.19 12.10
C ALA A 265 -12.63 11.60 11.74
N ALA A 266 -12.69 11.95 10.45
CA ALA A 266 -13.19 13.24 9.99
C ALA A 266 -14.72 13.35 10.04
N SER A 267 -15.41 12.21 10.02
CA SER A 267 -16.87 12.12 9.97
C SER A 267 -17.50 11.61 11.28
N SER A 268 -16.69 11.34 12.30
CA SER A 268 -17.15 10.88 13.61
C SER A 268 -16.98 11.96 14.67
N GLY A 269 -17.86 11.97 15.64
CA GLY A 269 -17.79 12.84 16.80
C GLY A 269 -18.71 12.35 17.92
N PRO A 270 -18.59 12.90 19.16
CA PRO A 270 -19.49 12.58 20.23
C PRO A 270 -20.95 12.94 19.88
N ASN A 271 -21.89 12.15 20.34
CA ASN A 271 -23.31 12.48 20.27
C ASN A 271 -23.65 13.67 21.20
N GLU A 272 -24.89 14.15 21.15
CA GLU A 272 -25.34 15.27 21.99
C GLU A 272 -25.19 15.01 23.51
N ALA A 273 -25.27 13.76 23.94
CA ALA A 273 -25.08 13.38 25.35
C ALA A 273 -23.60 13.29 25.73
N GLY A 274 -22.67 13.22 24.76
CA GLY A 274 -21.24 13.07 25.00
C GLY A 274 -20.82 11.69 25.47
N ASP A 275 -21.67 10.65 25.31
CA ASP A 275 -21.43 9.31 25.83
C ASP A 275 -21.20 8.24 24.74
N ALA A 276 -21.39 8.56 23.46
CA ALA A 276 -21.16 7.65 22.35
C ALA A 276 -20.66 8.40 21.11
N LEU A 277 -19.97 7.67 20.21
CA LEU A 277 -19.65 8.20 18.88
C LEU A 277 -20.84 8.10 17.93
N THR A 278 -21.04 9.15 17.15
CA THR A 278 -21.87 9.17 15.93
C THR A 278 -20.99 9.38 14.72
N THR A 279 -21.41 8.89 13.54
CA THR A 279 -20.61 9.03 12.32
C THR A 279 -21.48 9.20 11.09
N THR A 280 -20.99 9.99 10.13
CA THR A 280 -21.50 10.09 8.75
C THR A 280 -20.57 9.39 7.75
N TYR A 281 -19.64 8.58 8.23
CA TYR A 281 -18.74 7.80 7.37
C TYR A 281 -19.53 6.96 6.37
N ALA A 282 -19.19 7.09 5.09
CA ALA A 282 -19.93 6.43 4.00
C ALA A 282 -19.65 4.92 3.87
N GLY A 283 -18.78 4.37 4.73
CA GLY A 283 -18.40 2.95 4.71
C GLY A 283 -17.18 2.67 3.85
N LYS A 284 -16.64 1.46 4.03
CA LYS A 284 -15.38 1.02 3.40
C LYS A 284 -15.49 0.90 1.87
N ASP A 285 -16.62 0.40 1.37
CA ASP A 285 -16.87 0.13 -0.05
C ASP A 285 -17.86 1.16 -0.61
N ASN A 286 -17.59 2.45 -0.33
CA ASN A 286 -18.41 3.54 -0.81
C ASN A 286 -18.23 3.78 -2.32
N ALA A 287 -19.10 4.63 -2.88
CA ALA A 287 -19.16 4.88 -4.33
C ALA A 287 -17.87 5.45 -4.94
N GLU A 288 -16.97 5.99 -4.13
CA GLU A 288 -15.70 6.54 -4.59
C GLU A 288 -14.55 5.51 -4.57
N THR A 289 -14.66 4.41 -3.80
CA THR A 289 -13.62 3.41 -3.64
C THR A 289 -13.51 2.52 -4.88
N ILE A 290 -12.39 2.55 -5.59
CA ILE A 290 -12.09 1.70 -6.76
C ILE A 290 -11.30 0.46 -6.35
N PHE A 291 -10.30 0.63 -5.48
CA PHE A 291 -9.53 -0.46 -4.90
C PHE A 291 -9.05 -0.11 -3.50
N SER A 292 -9.22 -1.05 -2.59
CA SER A 292 -8.72 -0.93 -1.21
C SER A 292 -8.16 -2.25 -0.70
N ILE A 293 -7.16 -2.16 0.17
CA ILE A 293 -6.70 -3.29 0.97
C ILE A 293 -7.60 -3.37 2.20
N LYS A 294 -8.22 -4.54 2.38
CA LYS A 294 -9.24 -4.78 3.42
C LYS A 294 -8.58 -5.21 4.73
N TYR A 295 -9.08 -4.67 5.82
CA TYR A 295 -8.67 -5.04 7.18
C TYR A 295 -9.89 -5.31 8.05
N ASN A 296 -9.71 -6.09 9.12
CA ASN A 296 -10.73 -6.37 10.13
C ASN A 296 -10.14 -6.34 11.55
N ILE A 297 -10.95 -6.62 12.57
CA ILE A 297 -10.55 -6.56 13.97
C ILE A 297 -9.94 -7.86 14.50
N THR A 298 -9.80 -8.91 13.69
CA THR A 298 -9.50 -10.27 14.18
C THR A 298 -8.03 -10.57 14.41
N SER A 299 -7.14 -9.61 14.18
CA SER A 299 -5.70 -9.79 14.44
C SER A 299 -5.41 -10.27 15.86
N ASP A 300 -4.42 -11.16 15.96
CA ASP A 300 -3.90 -11.67 17.21
C ASP A 300 -2.36 -11.69 17.21
N TYR A 301 -1.75 -12.12 18.31
CA TYR A 301 -0.30 -12.33 18.41
C TYR A 301 0.13 -13.77 18.05
N ASP A 302 -0.81 -14.62 17.64
CA ASP A 302 -0.58 -16.03 17.29
C ASP A 302 -0.47 -16.26 15.77
N GLY A 303 -0.43 -15.17 14.98
CA GLY A 303 -0.14 -15.20 13.55
C GLY A 303 -1.24 -14.68 12.64
N ASN A 304 -2.41 -14.30 13.17
CA ASN A 304 -3.43 -13.60 12.41
C ASN A 304 -3.07 -12.11 12.31
N THR A 305 -2.85 -11.61 11.09
CA THR A 305 -2.48 -10.22 10.79
C THR A 305 -3.55 -9.48 9.99
N ASP A 306 -4.82 -9.87 10.10
CA ASP A 306 -5.94 -9.30 9.34
C ASP A 306 -6.29 -7.85 9.71
N GLY A 307 -5.75 -7.32 10.82
CA GLY A 307 -5.92 -5.93 11.22
C GLY A 307 -4.97 -4.99 10.52
N ASN A 308 -5.33 -3.72 10.52
CA ASN A 308 -4.47 -2.65 10.02
C ASN A 308 -3.41 -2.29 11.08
N HIS A 309 -2.24 -2.93 11.00
CA HIS A 309 -1.16 -2.76 11.96
C HIS A 309 -0.43 -1.41 11.82
N TRP A 310 -0.51 -0.74 10.67
CA TRP A 310 0.17 0.53 10.46
C TRP A 310 -0.68 1.75 10.85
N LEU A 311 -1.99 1.59 11.00
CA LEU A 311 -2.86 2.71 11.39
C LEU A 311 -2.44 3.30 12.75
N VAL A 312 -2.06 2.46 13.69
CA VAL A 312 -1.58 2.87 15.02
C VAL A 312 -0.36 3.81 14.94
N MET A 313 0.45 3.68 13.89
CA MET A 313 1.61 4.55 13.68
C MET A 313 1.19 6.03 13.58
N LEU A 314 0.03 6.31 12.97
CA LEU A 314 -0.45 7.65 12.67
C LEU A 314 -1.33 8.26 13.77
N GLY A 315 -1.73 7.47 14.78
CA GLY A 315 -2.52 7.97 15.91
C GLY A 315 -1.73 8.93 16.80
N LEU A 316 -2.44 9.72 17.60
CA LEU A 316 -1.84 10.68 18.54
C LEU A 316 -0.95 9.96 19.54
N ARG A 317 0.25 10.48 19.78
CA ARG A 317 1.25 9.81 20.62
C ARG A 317 0.72 9.54 22.03
N SER A 318 0.45 8.25 22.32
CA SER A 318 0.02 7.73 23.62
C SER A 318 -1.23 8.36 24.25
N GLN A 319 -1.95 9.22 23.54
CA GLN A 319 -3.08 9.99 24.05
C GLN A 319 -4.30 9.87 23.12
N SER A 320 -5.50 9.89 23.72
CA SER A 320 -6.77 9.84 22.99
C SER A 320 -7.58 11.09 23.30
N PHE A 321 -8.18 11.68 22.25
CA PHE A 321 -9.12 12.80 22.32
C PHE A 321 -10.27 12.50 21.36
N SER A 322 -11.39 11.98 21.87
CA SER A 322 -12.50 11.56 21.01
C SER A 322 -12.86 12.63 19.97
N PRO A 323 -12.95 12.26 18.66
CA PRO A 323 -12.96 10.90 18.11
C PRO A 323 -11.57 10.31 17.81
N TYR A 324 -10.46 11.00 18.11
CA TYR A 324 -9.10 10.60 17.75
C TYR A 324 -8.52 9.66 18.80
N GLY A 325 -8.05 8.50 18.34
CA GLY A 325 -7.44 7.48 19.18
C GLY A 325 -5.92 7.64 19.32
N LYS A 326 -5.40 7.05 20.38
CA LYS A 326 -3.96 6.98 20.65
C LYS A 326 -3.24 6.13 19.60
N GLY A 327 -1.97 6.45 19.40
CA GLY A 327 -1.05 5.71 18.56
C GLY A 327 0.40 6.01 18.88
N TRP A 328 1.26 5.89 17.88
CA TRP A 328 2.71 6.04 18.06
C TRP A 328 3.27 7.38 17.61
N GLY A 329 2.44 8.25 17.03
CA GLY A 329 2.80 9.64 16.69
C GLY A 329 3.81 9.74 15.54
N GLY A 330 3.80 8.78 14.61
CA GLY A 330 4.60 8.85 13.39
C GLY A 330 3.98 9.73 12.31
N ALA A 331 4.78 10.14 11.34
CA ALA A 331 4.38 11.01 10.22
C ALA A 331 3.69 12.30 10.69
N THR A 332 4.35 13.07 11.57
CA THR A 332 3.82 14.38 12.03
C THR A 332 3.67 15.33 10.85
N VAL A 333 2.54 16.03 10.79
CA VAL A 333 2.21 16.87 9.63
C VAL A 333 3.09 18.12 9.57
N ASN A 334 3.67 18.40 8.40
CA ASN A 334 4.40 19.64 8.17
C ASN A 334 3.42 20.83 8.22
N PRO A 335 3.65 21.84 9.08
CA PRO A 335 2.79 23.02 9.21
C PRO A 335 2.56 23.77 7.91
N GLN A 336 3.50 23.71 6.97
CA GLN A 336 3.35 24.32 5.65
C GLN A 336 2.13 23.76 4.91
N LEU A 337 1.86 22.44 5.02
CA LEU A 337 0.70 21.86 4.38
C LEU A 337 -0.61 22.51 4.88
N TYR A 338 -0.75 22.70 6.19
CA TYR A 338 -1.93 23.35 6.76
C TYR A 338 -2.13 24.78 6.22
N THR A 339 -1.05 25.53 6.08
CA THR A 339 -1.08 26.94 5.65
C THR A 339 -1.33 27.13 4.15
N VAL A 340 -1.01 26.16 3.30
CA VAL A 340 -1.21 26.29 1.84
C VAL A 340 -2.62 25.91 1.38
N TYR A 341 -3.43 25.28 2.23
CA TYR A 341 -4.86 25.12 1.95
C TYR A 341 -5.55 26.48 1.94
N GLN A 342 -6.50 26.67 1.04
CA GLN A 342 -7.39 27.83 1.10
C GLN A 342 -8.28 27.73 2.35
N ALA A 343 -8.66 28.86 2.92
CA ALA A 343 -9.45 28.89 4.16
C ALA A 343 -10.81 28.17 4.00
N GLU A 344 -11.35 28.21 2.79
CA GLU A 344 -12.65 27.62 2.42
C GLU A 344 -12.53 26.13 2.02
N ASP A 345 -11.32 25.58 1.91
CA ASP A 345 -11.11 24.18 1.48
C ASP A 345 -11.48 23.22 2.62
N GLU A 346 -12.63 22.58 2.50
CA GLU A 346 -13.17 21.64 3.50
C GLU A 346 -12.25 20.42 3.73
N ARG A 347 -11.33 20.14 2.81
CA ARG A 347 -10.40 19.01 2.92
C ARG A 347 -9.33 19.23 3.98
N ARG A 348 -8.96 20.48 4.27
CA ARG A 348 -7.98 20.82 5.31
C ARG A 348 -8.38 20.20 6.64
N ASP A 349 -9.55 20.56 7.13
CA ASP A 349 -10.05 20.14 8.44
C ASP A 349 -10.48 18.66 8.46
N ALA A 350 -10.79 18.09 7.28
CA ALA A 350 -11.06 16.66 7.14
C ALA A 350 -9.79 15.79 7.04
N SER A 351 -8.63 16.40 6.77
CA SER A 351 -7.36 15.67 6.59
C SER A 351 -6.40 15.84 7.76
N ILE A 352 -6.46 16.95 8.48
CA ILE A 352 -5.48 17.37 9.49
C ILE A 352 -6.18 17.59 10.84
N ILE A 353 -5.60 17.06 11.91
CA ILE A 353 -5.93 17.41 13.29
C ILE A 353 -5.04 18.61 13.65
N ALA A 354 -5.65 19.76 13.90
CA ALA A 354 -4.97 20.98 14.34
C ALA A 354 -5.09 21.06 15.87
N ILE A 355 -4.07 20.57 16.59
CA ILE A 355 -4.13 20.28 18.03
C ILE A 355 -4.49 21.51 18.86
N GLU A 356 -3.90 22.67 18.56
CA GLU A 356 -4.20 23.91 19.27
C GLU A 356 -5.58 24.47 18.89
N GLU A 357 -5.92 24.45 17.60
CA GLU A 357 -7.20 25.00 17.10
C GLU A 357 -8.41 24.16 17.55
N GLU A 358 -8.21 22.83 17.69
CA GLU A 358 -9.21 21.91 18.22
C GLU A 358 -9.20 21.84 19.76
N GLU A 359 -8.41 22.69 20.43
CA GLU A 359 -8.31 22.81 21.91
C GLU A 359 -7.97 21.47 22.60
N LEU A 360 -7.13 20.63 21.98
CA LEU A 360 -6.70 19.35 22.53
C LEU A 360 -5.58 19.58 23.56
N ASP A 361 -5.80 19.16 24.81
CA ASP A 361 -4.80 19.25 25.90
C ASP A 361 -3.69 18.19 25.73
N PHE A 362 -2.96 18.28 24.62
CA PHE A 362 -1.96 17.30 24.21
C PHE A 362 -0.62 17.57 24.87
N ASP A 363 -0.09 16.57 25.60
CA ASP A 363 1.26 16.57 26.16
C ASP A 363 2.28 16.06 25.11
N ASN A 364 3.13 16.96 24.60
CA ASN A 364 4.16 16.67 23.62
C ASN A 364 5.50 16.22 24.22
N SER A 365 5.58 15.95 25.53
CA SER A 365 6.82 15.60 26.23
C SER A 365 7.44 14.26 25.78
N ASP A 366 6.63 13.34 25.21
CA ASP A 366 7.08 12.08 24.61
C ASP A 366 6.97 12.05 23.08
N GLN A 367 6.77 13.21 22.43
CA GLN A 367 6.64 13.32 20.97
C GLN A 367 7.92 13.88 20.37
N ARG A 368 8.48 13.16 19.36
CA ARG A 368 9.52 13.66 18.47
C ARG A 368 8.90 14.38 17.28
N GLU A 369 9.55 15.46 16.85
CA GLU A 369 9.13 16.28 15.71
C GLU A 369 7.65 16.71 15.78
N PHE A 370 7.20 17.06 16.99
CA PHE A 370 5.87 17.61 17.17
C PHE A 370 5.77 18.99 16.51
N THR A 371 4.70 19.18 15.75
CA THR A 371 4.45 20.38 14.94
C THR A 371 3.16 21.13 15.29
N GLY A 372 2.34 20.56 16.19
CA GLY A 372 0.98 21.01 16.46
C GLY A 372 -0.08 20.40 15.54
N TYR A 373 0.32 19.58 14.56
CA TYR A 373 -0.57 18.98 13.57
C TYR A 373 -0.35 17.48 13.44
N SER A 374 -1.46 16.73 13.27
CA SER A 374 -1.45 15.27 13.07
C SER A 374 -2.38 14.86 11.93
N ILE A 375 -2.18 13.64 11.40
CA ILE A 375 -3.01 13.09 10.33
C ILE A 375 -4.40 12.72 10.88
N LYS A 376 -5.47 13.18 10.18
CA LYS A 376 -6.85 12.83 10.52
C LYS A 376 -7.41 11.69 9.67
N LYS A 377 -7.08 11.60 8.38
CA LYS A 377 -7.62 10.59 7.45
C LYS A 377 -7.39 9.16 7.94
N TYR A 378 -6.20 8.88 8.42
CA TYR A 378 -5.76 7.57 8.91
C TYR A 378 -5.31 7.71 10.36
N THR A 379 -6.25 7.74 11.28
CA THR A 379 -5.99 7.73 12.72
C THR A 379 -6.94 6.76 13.40
N PRO A 380 -6.50 6.02 14.44
CA PRO A 380 -7.40 5.21 15.26
C PRO A 380 -8.57 6.04 15.81
N LEU A 381 -9.67 5.38 16.12
CA LEU A 381 -10.82 6.04 16.74
C LEU A 381 -10.87 5.78 18.25
N SER A 382 -11.32 6.78 19.00
CA SER A 382 -11.57 6.70 20.43
C SER A 382 -13.01 7.09 20.75
N ASN A 383 -13.65 6.31 21.62
CA ASN A 383 -14.93 6.66 22.20
C ASN A 383 -14.79 7.88 23.17
N PRO A 384 -15.90 8.57 23.52
CA PRO A 384 -15.86 9.69 24.46
C PRO A 384 -15.29 9.36 25.85
N ASP A 385 -15.37 8.09 26.28
CA ASP A 385 -14.79 7.61 27.53
C ASP A 385 -13.29 7.28 27.44
N GLY A 386 -12.66 7.52 26.26
CA GLY A 386 -11.25 7.26 26.01
C GLY A 386 -10.92 5.82 25.62
N THR A 387 -11.91 4.91 25.52
CA THR A 387 -11.67 3.55 25.04
C THR A 387 -11.44 3.51 23.54
N ASP A 388 -10.53 2.64 23.09
CA ASP A 388 -10.28 2.42 21.66
C ASP A 388 -11.50 1.75 20.99
N VAL A 389 -11.90 2.25 19.83
CA VAL A 389 -13.10 1.73 19.13
C VAL A 389 -12.87 0.31 18.62
N ALA A 390 -11.66 -0.05 18.21
CA ALA A 390 -11.37 -1.41 17.76
C ALA A 390 -11.44 -2.39 18.93
N GLU A 391 -10.88 -2.04 20.11
CA GLU A 391 -10.99 -2.85 21.32
C GLU A 391 -12.46 -3.00 21.78
N ALA A 392 -13.23 -1.92 21.75
CA ALA A 392 -14.66 -1.94 22.09
C ALA A 392 -15.49 -2.84 21.16
N ASN A 393 -15.04 -3.04 19.93
CA ASN A 393 -15.67 -3.93 18.94
C ASN A 393 -15.09 -5.36 18.94
N GLY A 394 -14.24 -5.72 19.90
CA GLY A 394 -13.70 -7.06 20.07
C GLY A 394 -12.32 -7.30 19.46
N GLY A 395 -11.64 -6.26 19.01
CA GLY A 395 -10.23 -6.33 18.60
C GLY A 395 -9.32 -6.64 19.80
N THR A 396 -8.18 -7.29 19.56
CA THR A 396 -7.25 -7.76 20.59
C THR A 396 -6.70 -6.60 21.42
N ASN A 397 -6.26 -5.52 20.74
CA ASN A 397 -5.87 -4.26 21.34
C ASN A 397 -5.74 -3.17 20.27
N PHE A 398 -5.48 -1.92 20.71
CA PHE A 398 -5.36 -0.77 19.79
C PHE A 398 -4.19 -0.85 18.81
N GLN A 399 -3.18 -1.67 19.03
CA GLN A 399 -2.00 -1.75 18.16
C GLN A 399 -2.23 -2.58 16.91
N ILE A 400 -2.96 -3.70 17.05
CA ILE A 400 -3.13 -4.69 15.96
C ILE A 400 -4.58 -4.90 15.54
N GLY A 401 -5.56 -4.45 16.32
CA GLY A 401 -6.99 -4.64 16.05
C GLY A 401 -7.63 -3.52 15.20
N GLN A 402 -6.85 -2.59 14.67
CA GLN A 402 -7.40 -1.51 13.83
C GLN A 402 -7.96 -2.07 12.53
N PHE A 403 -9.07 -1.51 12.04
CA PHE A 403 -9.84 -2.10 10.95
C PHE A 403 -10.17 -1.15 9.79
N GLN A 404 -9.65 0.07 9.79
CA GLN A 404 -9.80 0.98 8.65
C GLN A 404 -9.05 0.43 7.45
N ASP A 405 -9.72 0.34 6.29
CA ASP A 405 -9.11 -0.11 5.04
C ASP A 405 -8.11 0.93 4.51
N TYR A 406 -7.08 0.46 3.81
CA TYR A 406 -6.23 1.34 3.01
C TYR A 406 -6.85 1.53 1.63
N VAL A 407 -7.29 2.74 1.33
CA VAL A 407 -7.84 3.10 0.02
C VAL A 407 -6.68 3.39 -0.93
N VAL A 408 -6.39 2.44 -1.80
CA VAL A 408 -5.28 2.52 -2.77
C VAL A 408 -5.66 3.41 -3.96
N MET A 409 -6.92 3.32 -4.40
CA MET A 409 -7.41 4.04 -5.57
C MET A 409 -8.86 4.47 -5.35
N ARG A 410 -9.16 5.72 -5.64
CA ARG A 410 -10.53 6.25 -5.60
C ARG A 410 -10.85 7.11 -6.82
N TYR A 411 -12.13 7.37 -7.05
CA TYR A 411 -12.64 8.00 -8.27
C TYR A 411 -12.08 9.40 -8.52
N ALA A 412 -11.81 10.18 -7.48
CA ALA A 412 -11.15 11.49 -7.61
C ALA A 412 -9.79 11.38 -8.34
N ASP A 413 -9.02 10.29 -8.11
CA ASP A 413 -7.75 10.08 -8.81
C ASP A 413 -7.96 9.80 -10.30
N VAL A 414 -8.99 9.03 -10.66
CA VAL A 414 -9.37 8.81 -12.07
C VAL A 414 -9.69 10.12 -12.76
N LEU A 415 -10.48 11.00 -12.13
CA LEU A 415 -10.82 12.31 -12.69
C LEU A 415 -9.58 13.20 -12.91
N LEU A 416 -8.70 13.27 -11.90
CA LEU A 416 -7.50 14.10 -12.01
C LEU A 416 -6.45 13.50 -12.96
N MET A 417 -6.33 12.17 -13.05
CA MET A 417 -5.50 11.52 -14.07
C MET A 417 -6.04 11.73 -15.48
N ALA A 418 -7.37 11.67 -15.69
CA ALA A 418 -7.97 12.00 -16.98
C ALA A 418 -7.67 13.44 -17.41
N ALA A 419 -7.77 14.38 -16.47
CA ALA A 419 -7.42 15.78 -16.72
C ALA A 419 -5.93 15.94 -17.08
N GLU A 420 -5.02 15.28 -16.37
CA GLU A 420 -3.57 15.30 -16.61
C GLU A 420 -3.19 14.65 -17.96
N LEU A 421 -3.85 13.56 -18.31
CA LEU A 421 -3.66 12.88 -19.60
C LEU A 421 -4.18 13.70 -20.79
N GLY A 422 -4.90 14.78 -20.55
CA GLY A 422 -5.37 15.71 -21.57
C GLY A 422 -6.69 15.30 -22.22
N SER A 423 -7.61 14.73 -21.43
CA SER A 423 -8.99 14.49 -21.82
C SER A 423 -9.64 15.74 -22.41
N ALA A 424 -10.55 15.56 -23.36
CA ALA A 424 -11.40 16.66 -23.87
C ALA A 424 -12.26 17.28 -22.75
N ASN A 425 -12.54 16.54 -21.69
CA ASN A 425 -13.32 16.96 -20.52
C ASN A 425 -12.44 17.37 -19.33
N ALA A 426 -11.14 17.57 -19.52
CA ALA A 426 -10.17 17.82 -18.44
C ALA A 426 -10.62 18.90 -17.46
N GLN A 427 -11.17 20.02 -17.97
CA GLN A 427 -11.68 21.10 -17.13
C GLN A 427 -12.87 20.65 -16.26
N THR A 428 -13.81 19.92 -16.84
CA THR A 428 -14.99 19.42 -16.11
C THR A 428 -14.58 18.48 -14.99
N TYR A 429 -13.71 17.52 -15.25
CA TYR A 429 -13.24 16.56 -14.25
C TYR A 429 -12.45 17.22 -13.11
N TYR A 430 -11.62 18.19 -13.46
CA TYR A 430 -10.91 19.00 -12.48
C TYR A 430 -11.87 19.81 -11.60
N ASP A 431 -12.89 20.44 -12.21
CA ASP A 431 -13.88 21.25 -11.51
C ASP A 431 -14.79 20.42 -10.60
N GLU A 432 -15.10 19.17 -10.96
CA GLU A 432 -15.87 18.26 -10.08
C GLU A 432 -15.17 18.06 -8.74
N VAL A 433 -13.86 17.80 -8.75
CA VAL A 433 -13.07 17.61 -7.51
C VAL A 433 -13.02 18.91 -6.70
N ARG A 434 -12.81 20.05 -7.35
CA ARG A 434 -12.75 21.35 -6.68
C ARG A 434 -14.09 21.76 -6.08
N THR A 435 -15.17 21.60 -6.84
CA THR A 435 -16.52 21.95 -6.39
C THR A 435 -16.92 21.13 -5.16
N ARG A 436 -16.58 19.83 -5.15
CA ARG A 436 -16.79 18.98 -3.98
C ARG A 436 -16.02 19.49 -2.74
N ALA A 437 -14.87 20.13 -2.93
CA ALA A 437 -14.06 20.73 -1.86
C ALA A 437 -14.53 22.13 -1.43
N GLY A 438 -15.66 22.62 -1.96
CA GLY A 438 -16.18 23.95 -1.67
C GLY A 438 -15.45 25.09 -2.40
N LEU A 439 -14.65 24.78 -3.44
CA LEU A 439 -13.77 25.75 -4.08
C LEU A 439 -14.27 26.19 -5.46
N GLU A 440 -13.98 27.45 -5.79
CA GLU A 440 -14.22 28.03 -7.11
C GLU A 440 -13.36 27.36 -8.18
N THR A 441 -13.86 27.33 -9.44
CA THR A 441 -13.12 26.81 -10.60
C THR A 441 -11.86 27.62 -10.89
N ARG A 442 -10.86 26.97 -11.45
CA ARG A 442 -9.65 27.57 -12.04
C ARG A 442 -9.16 26.71 -13.21
N PRO A 443 -8.29 27.24 -14.11
CA PRO A 443 -7.83 26.45 -15.25
C PRO A 443 -7.19 25.11 -14.85
N ALA A 444 -7.57 24.02 -15.52
CA ALA A 444 -6.99 22.69 -15.33
C ALA A 444 -5.60 22.60 -16.00
N SER A 445 -4.67 23.47 -15.58
CA SER A 445 -3.27 23.38 -15.98
C SER A 445 -2.53 22.29 -15.21
N PHE A 446 -1.43 21.79 -15.76
CA PHE A 446 -0.62 20.77 -15.08
C PHE A 446 -0.28 21.15 -13.63
N ASN A 447 0.23 22.36 -13.40
CA ASN A 447 0.57 22.83 -12.05
C ASN A 447 -0.64 22.87 -11.12
N ASN A 448 -1.79 23.30 -11.62
CA ASN A 448 -3.02 23.36 -10.84
C ASN A 448 -3.52 21.95 -10.51
N ILE A 449 -3.40 21.00 -11.44
CA ILE A 449 -3.74 19.58 -11.21
C ILE A 449 -2.81 18.99 -10.14
N MET A 450 -1.49 19.22 -10.22
CA MET A 450 -0.54 18.72 -9.22
C MET A 450 -0.81 19.32 -7.82
N GLN A 451 -1.19 20.58 -7.76
CA GLN A 451 -1.59 21.21 -6.49
C GLN A 451 -2.92 20.65 -5.97
N GLU A 452 -3.90 20.43 -6.85
CA GLU A 452 -5.17 19.82 -6.47
C GLU A 452 -4.98 18.41 -5.94
N ARG A 453 -4.12 17.61 -6.60
CA ARG A 453 -3.73 16.28 -6.14
C ARG A 453 -3.11 16.30 -4.74
N ARG A 454 -2.24 17.30 -4.44
CA ARG A 454 -1.66 17.45 -3.10
C ARG A 454 -2.74 17.60 -2.03
N PHE A 455 -3.74 18.48 -2.27
CA PHE A 455 -4.81 18.71 -1.31
C PHE A 455 -5.79 17.54 -1.21
N GLU A 456 -6.13 16.98 -2.34
CA GLU A 456 -7.09 15.87 -2.43
C GLU A 456 -6.56 14.60 -1.79
N PHE A 457 -5.28 14.26 -2.06
CA PHE A 457 -4.66 13.00 -1.67
C PHE A 457 -3.62 13.12 -0.55
N ALA A 458 -3.59 14.22 0.19
CA ALA A 458 -2.74 14.31 1.37
C ALA A 458 -2.99 13.10 2.28
N PHE A 459 -1.91 12.44 2.72
CA PHE A 459 -1.88 11.26 3.58
C PHE A 459 -2.43 9.96 2.99
N GLU A 460 -2.55 9.88 1.65
CA GLU A 460 -2.97 8.66 0.95
C GLU A 460 -1.80 7.94 0.26
N GLY A 461 -0.56 8.33 0.58
CA GLY A 461 0.66 7.71 0.04
C GLY A 461 0.98 8.07 -1.40
N LEU A 462 0.51 9.22 -1.91
CA LEU A 462 0.68 9.64 -3.30
C LEU A 462 1.62 10.83 -3.49
N ARG A 463 1.69 11.76 -2.53
CA ARG A 463 2.36 13.05 -2.69
C ARG A 463 3.82 12.92 -3.13
N TYR A 464 4.60 12.08 -2.46
CA TYR A 464 6.00 11.88 -2.79
C TYR A 464 6.21 11.44 -4.24
N TRP A 465 5.40 10.49 -4.71
CA TRP A 465 5.49 9.93 -6.06
C TRP A 465 5.02 10.93 -7.12
N ASP A 466 4.04 11.78 -6.80
CA ASP A 466 3.63 12.90 -7.66
C ASP A 466 4.74 13.96 -7.79
N LEU A 467 5.55 14.18 -6.75
CA LEU A 467 6.73 15.04 -6.83
C LEU A 467 7.84 14.38 -7.64
N LEU A 468 8.19 13.13 -7.31
CA LEU A 468 9.32 12.43 -7.89
C LEU A 468 9.16 12.22 -9.40
N ARG A 469 7.94 11.94 -9.89
CA ARG A 469 7.66 11.80 -11.32
C ARG A 469 7.75 13.10 -12.12
N GLN A 470 7.84 14.25 -11.47
CA GLN A 470 8.14 15.53 -12.11
C GLN A 470 9.64 15.78 -12.26
N GLY A 471 10.46 14.92 -11.67
CA GLY A 471 11.91 14.96 -11.63
C GLY A 471 12.45 15.04 -10.21
N VAL A 472 13.59 14.40 -9.97
CA VAL A 472 14.21 14.34 -8.63
C VAL A 472 14.54 15.72 -8.08
N GLU A 473 14.95 16.68 -8.93
CA GLU A 473 15.23 18.05 -8.53
C GLU A 473 13.94 18.79 -8.07
N VAL A 474 12.80 18.50 -8.72
CA VAL A 474 11.49 19.05 -8.31
C VAL A 474 11.11 18.51 -6.93
N ALA A 475 11.26 17.21 -6.73
CA ALA A 475 10.99 16.58 -5.43
C ALA A 475 11.93 17.14 -4.35
N ALA A 476 13.22 17.17 -4.61
CA ALA A 476 14.23 17.68 -3.68
C ALA A 476 13.98 19.13 -3.26
N ASN A 477 13.67 20.01 -4.21
CA ASN A 477 13.37 21.41 -3.91
C ASN A 477 12.03 21.62 -3.17
N ALA A 478 11.07 20.72 -3.34
CA ALA A 478 9.80 20.81 -2.63
C ALA A 478 9.90 20.29 -1.19
N ILE A 479 10.76 19.29 -0.94
CA ILE A 479 10.89 18.58 0.34
C ILE A 479 11.95 19.23 1.23
N ALA A 480 13.04 19.77 0.63
CA ALA A 480 14.11 20.40 1.39
C ALA A 480 13.61 21.56 2.23
N GLU A 481 13.95 21.56 3.50
CA GLU A 481 13.45 22.53 4.46
C GLU A 481 14.41 22.74 5.63
N GLU A 482 14.46 23.98 6.11
CA GLU A 482 15.02 24.34 7.42
C GLU A 482 13.90 24.86 8.29
N THR A 483 13.61 24.18 9.39
CA THR A 483 12.46 24.49 10.26
C THR A 483 12.80 24.16 11.72
N THR A 484 11.91 24.56 12.63
CA THR A 484 11.97 24.18 14.05
C THR A 484 10.81 23.27 14.39
N VAL A 485 11.10 22.14 15.01
CA VAL A 485 10.14 21.18 15.54
C VAL A 485 10.29 21.04 17.05
N MET A 486 9.35 20.40 17.72
CA MET A 486 9.47 20.13 19.16
C MET A 486 9.88 18.66 19.37
N ASN A 487 10.99 18.42 20.06
CA ASN A 487 11.40 17.10 20.52
C ASN A 487 11.25 17.03 22.04
N GLY A 488 10.29 16.23 22.53
CA GLY A 488 10.00 16.16 23.97
C GLY A 488 9.67 17.51 24.60
N GLY A 489 8.93 18.35 23.90
CA GLY A 489 8.60 19.69 24.33
C GLY A 489 9.70 20.74 24.19
N VAL A 490 10.87 20.37 23.61
CA VAL A 490 12.01 21.29 23.44
C VAL A 490 12.15 21.68 21.96
N PRO A 491 12.20 22.99 21.63
CA PRO A 491 12.45 23.46 20.26
C PRO A 491 13.78 22.91 19.74
N THR A 492 13.76 22.31 18.55
CA THR A 492 14.93 21.68 17.91
C THR A 492 14.93 22.02 16.44
N ASP A 493 16.07 22.43 15.94
CA ASP A 493 16.23 22.70 14.51
C ASP A 493 16.22 21.38 13.72
N LYS A 494 15.50 21.37 12.61
CA LYS A 494 15.41 20.27 11.65
C LYS A 494 15.79 20.79 10.27
N THR A 495 16.66 20.04 9.60
CA THR A 495 17.09 20.34 8.24
C THR A 495 16.92 19.11 7.37
N ILE A 496 16.26 19.27 6.22
CA ILE A 496 16.19 18.28 5.14
C ILE A 496 16.94 18.87 3.95
N VAL A 497 17.99 18.18 3.49
CA VAL A 497 18.92 18.70 2.49
C VAL A 497 18.53 18.21 1.09
N ALA A 498 18.32 19.14 0.16
CA ALA A 498 17.97 18.80 -1.23
C ALA A 498 18.99 17.87 -1.89
N GLN A 499 20.29 18.05 -1.57
CA GLN A 499 21.37 17.27 -2.16
C GLN A 499 21.29 15.79 -1.81
N ASP A 500 20.86 15.41 -0.61
CA ASP A 500 20.73 14.03 -0.17
C ASP A 500 19.63 13.31 -0.98
N ILE A 501 18.52 14.00 -1.25
CA ILE A 501 17.44 13.50 -2.10
C ILE A 501 17.92 13.31 -3.55
N ILE A 502 18.71 14.25 -4.07
CA ILE A 502 19.27 14.18 -5.43
C ILE A 502 20.28 13.03 -5.55
N GLU A 503 21.14 12.85 -4.55
CA GLU A 503 22.17 11.79 -4.53
C GLU A 503 21.55 10.40 -4.49
N THR A 504 20.46 10.21 -3.73
CA THR A 504 19.69 8.94 -3.70
C THR A 504 18.78 8.76 -4.91
N ARG A 505 18.70 9.75 -5.81
CA ARG A 505 17.76 9.78 -6.93
C ARG A 505 16.30 9.61 -6.51
N GLY A 506 16.01 9.83 -5.22
CA GLY A 506 14.70 9.68 -4.61
C GLY A 506 14.31 8.25 -4.25
N PHE A 507 15.23 7.28 -4.30
CA PHE A 507 14.97 5.89 -3.92
C PHE A 507 15.54 5.56 -2.55
N SER A 508 14.93 4.60 -1.87
CA SER A 508 15.37 4.11 -0.57
C SER A 508 16.54 3.14 -0.70
N MET A 509 17.27 2.94 0.40
CA MET A 509 18.31 1.92 0.48
C MET A 509 17.74 0.51 0.35
N ILE A 510 18.46 -0.37 -0.35
CA ILE A 510 18.20 -1.79 -0.32
C ILE A 510 18.67 -2.33 1.03
N PRO A 511 17.84 -3.14 1.74
CA PRO A 511 18.21 -3.63 3.06
C PRO A 511 19.54 -4.40 3.05
N GLN A 512 20.46 -4.05 3.93
CA GLN A 512 21.79 -4.64 3.99
C GLN A 512 21.76 -6.16 4.17
N ASN A 513 20.76 -6.68 4.88
CA ASN A 513 20.54 -8.12 5.02
C ASN A 513 20.31 -8.82 3.68
N GLN A 514 19.61 -8.18 2.75
CA GLN A 514 19.31 -8.73 1.43
C GLN A 514 20.57 -8.71 0.55
N ILE A 515 21.34 -7.62 0.58
CA ILE A 515 22.63 -7.52 -0.11
C ILE A 515 23.57 -8.63 0.37
N THR A 516 23.69 -8.78 1.69
CA THR A 516 24.58 -9.81 2.29
C THR A 516 24.15 -11.23 1.89
N ARG A 517 22.84 -11.54 1.90
CA ARG A 517 22.30 -12.85 1.55
C ARG A 517 22.36 -13.15 0.06
N SER A 518 22.42 -12.13 -0.79
CA SER A 518 22.45 -12.28 -2.25
C SER A 518 23.70 -12.95 -2.77
N GLY A 519 24.79 -12.99 -1.99
CA GLY A 519 26.08 -13.49 -2.44
C GLY A 519 26.77 -12.58 -3.48
N GLY A 520 26.48 -11.28 -3.47
CA GLY A 520 27.05 -10.30 -4.37
C GLY A 520 26.24 -10.06 -5.65
N LEU A 521 24.97 -10.52 -5.68
CA LEU A 521 24.06 -10.31 -6.81
C LEU A 521 23.23 -9.03 -6.68
N LEU A 522 23.14 -8.45 -5.48
CA LEU A 522 22.46 -7.18 -5.23
C LEU A 522 23.49 -6.09 -4.91
N GLU A 523 23.30 -4.96 -5.53
CA GLU A 523 24.10 -3.73 -5.31
C GLU A 523 23.25 -2.69 -4.60
N GLN A 524 23.85 -1.87 -3.76
CA GLN A 524 23.17 -0.78 -3.05
C GLN A 524 22.78 0.32 -4.02
N ASN A 525 21.64 0.97 -3.75
CA ASN A 525 21.24 2.18 -4.47
C ASN A 525 22.26 3.32 -4.25
N GLN A 526 22.40 4.15 -5.27
CA GLN A 526 23.26 5.33 -5.22
C GLN A 526 22.86 6.22 -4.03
N GLY A 527 23.83 6.80 -3.35
CA GLY A 527 23.62 7.70 -2.21
C GLY A 527 23.50 7.02 -0.84
N TRP A 528 23.40 5.69 -0.80
CA TRP A 528 23.23 4.90 0.43
C TRP A 528 24.43 4.06 0.82
#